data_6b61ab1e0e38ab2b90d43ef3a6567e42
#
_entry.id   6b61ab1e0e38ab2b90d43ef3a6567e42
#
_cell.length_a   1.000
_cell.length_b   1.000
_cell.length_c   1.000
_cell.angle_alpha   90.00
_cell.angle_beta   90.00
_cell.angle_gamma   90.00
#
_symmetry.space_group_name_H-M   'P 1'
#
loop_
_entity.id
_entity.type
_entity.pdbx_description
1 polymer ?
#
loop_
_entity_poly.entity_id
_entity_poly.type
_entity_poly.pdbx_seq_one_letter_code
_entity_poly.pdbx_strand_id
1 'polypeptide(L)'
;MEGLAPDTAVLLVNLGTPDAPTAPAVRRYLSEFLHDHRVVALSRWLWCPLLHFVILPIRGPKVAHKYAEIWMAGGSPLAVHTAGLAEAMQARLPDLRVAWAMRYGKPAMADVVAALRAEGVRRIVVLPLYPQYSTTTTASVEDVVARLARDAGDAVRFDTIADYHVDPAWVAAVAGSIREHWAEHGRADRLLFSFHGIPQRLADASDPYPAHCRAGTDAIVKALATDAGFDPAQAVQTFQSRFGREPWLQPYTDDTLKALAAQGVKTVDVVCPGFAVDCLETLEEISLQNAALFRAAGGESLRYIPCLNASDPHADALAALVRRRLHAGAAHA
;
A
#
# COMPACT_ATOMS: atom_id res chain seq x y z
N MET A 1 -14.86 5.23 30.86
CA MET A 1 -13.92 4.80 29.78
C MET A 1 -12.92 3.90 30.47
N GLU A 2 -13.05 2.57 30.27
CA GLU A 2 -12.02 1.65 30.72
C GLU A 2 -10.77 1.95 29.88
N GLY A 3 -9.66 2.28 30.56
CA GLY A 3 -8.39 2.54 29.91
C GLY A 3 -7.95 1.30 29.13
N LEU A 4 -7.49 1.49 27.88
CA LEU A 4 -6.90 0.42 27.09
C LEU A 4 -5.71 -0.17 27.86
N ALA A 5 -5.58 -1.49 27.87
CA ALA A 5 -4.57 -2.18 28.69
C ALA A 5 -3.14 -1.74 28.27
N PRO A 6 -2.29 -1.35 29.23
CA PRO A 6 -0.94 -0.85 28.96
C PRO A 6 -0.02 -1.87 28.31
N ASP A 7 -0.45 -3.13 28.21
CA ASP A 7 0.24 -4.24 27.55
C ASP A 7 -0.17 -4.46 26.08
N THR A 8 -0.89 -3.49 25.49
CA THR A 8 -1.37 -3.59 24.10
C THR A 8 -0.58 -2.64 23.19
N ALA A 9 -0.15 -3.15 22.04
CA ALA A 9 0.50 -2.37 21.00
C ALA A 9 -0.24 -2.46 19.65
N VAL A 10 0.01 -1.46 18.80
CA VAL A 10 -0.38 -1.47 17.38
C VAL A 10 0.89 -1.60 16.55
N LEU A 11 0.90 -2.55 15.64
CA LEU A 11 1.99 -2.76 14.69
C LEU A 11 1.53 -2.45 13.28
N LEU A 12 1.95 -1.31 12.74
CA LEU A 12 1.77 -0.98 11.33
C LEU A 12 2.74 -1.80 10.50
N VAL A 13 2.27 -2.47 9.47
CA VAL A 13 3.11 -3.29 8.60
C VAL A 13 2.98 -2.84 7.16
N ASN A 14 4.10 -2.43 6.55
CA ASN A 14 4.17 -2.12 5.13
C ASN A 14 5.04 -3.14 4.38
N LEU A 15 5.02 -3.08 3.04
CA LEU A 15 5.67 -4.06 2.16
C LEU A 15 7.16 -4.19 2.45
N GLY A 16 7.85 -3.08 2.41
CA GLY A 16 9.29 -3.04 2.54
C GLY A 16 9.95 -2.26 1.40
N THR A 17 11.23 -1.99 1.62
CA THR A 17 12.01 -1.12 0.75
C THR A 17 13.50 -1.42 0.94
N PRO A 18 14.37 -1.11 -0.05
CA PRO A 18 15.81 -1.23 0.15
C PRO A 18 16.35 -0.21 1.17
N ASP A 19 17.44 -0.56 1.84
CA ASP A 19 18.12 0.32 2.83
C ASP A 19 18.77 1.57 2.18
N ALA A 20 19.07 1.50 0.88
CA ALA A 20 19.68 2.58 0.12
C ALA A 20 19.33 2.47 -1.38
N PRO A 21 19.37 3.57 -2.15
CA PRO A 21 19.10 3.55 -3.59
C PRO A 21 20.32 3.05 -4.38
N THR A 22 20.88 1.91 -3.95
CA THR A 22 22.06 1.29 -4.57
C THR A 22 21.74 -0.13 -5.04
N ALA A 23 22.40 -0.56 -6.12
CA ALA A 23 22.16 -1.89 -6.67
C ALA A 23 22.36 -3.04 -5.66
N PRO A 24 23.37 -3.02 -4.76
CA PRO A 24 23.49 -4.06 -3.73
C PRO A 24 22.32 -4.07 -2.73
N ALA A 25 21.88 -2.89 -2.25
CA ALA A 25 20.75 -2.80 -1.32
C ALA A 25 19.43 -3.25 -1.96
N VAL A 26 19.18 -2.80 -3.19
CA VAL A 26 18.01 -3.22 -3.98
C VAL A 26 18.02 -4.74 -4.25
N ARG A 27 19.18 -5.32 -4.55
CA ARG A 27 19.28 -6.78 -4.74
C ARG A 27 18.95 -7.56 -3.47
N ARG A 28 19.40 -7.11 -2.29
CA ARG A 28 19.04 -7.75 -1.02
C ARG A 28 17.53 -7.71 -0.79
N TYR A 29 16.94 -6.53 -0.92
CA TYR A 29 15.48 -6.34 -0.77
C TYR A 29 14.68 -7.19 -1.77
N LEU A 30 15.00 -7.10 -3.07
CA LEU A 30 14.32 -7.89 -4.10
C LEU A 30 14.53 -9.39 -3.92
N SER A 31 15.67 -9.82 -3.41
CA SER A 31 15.92 -11.24 -3.10
C SER A 31 14.96 -11.73 -2.03
N GLU A 32 14.80 -11.01 -0.93
CA GLU A 32 13.85 -11.36 0.13
C GLU A 32 12.41 -11.38 -0.37
N PHE A 33 11.99 -10.32 -1.06
CA PHE A 33 10.63 -10.17 -1.60
C PHE A 33 10.28 -11.25 -2.62
N LEU A 34 11.17 -11.56 -3.57
CA LEU A 34 10.92 -12.52 -4.64
C LEU A 34 11.14 -13.99 -4.23
N HIS A 35 11.64 -14.23 -3.01
CA HIS A 35 11.65 -15.57 -2.42
C HIS A 35 10.35 -15.92 -1.70
N ASP A 36 9.44 -14.97 -1.48
CA ASP A 36 8.13 -15.29 -0.93
C ASP A 36 7.31 -16.05 -1.97
N HIS A 37 6.85 -17.27 -1.60
CA HIS A 37 6.06 -18.12 -2.49
C HIS A 37 4.67 -17.54 -2.79
N ARG A 38 4.16 -16.62 -1.95
CA ARG A 38 2.92 -15.89 -2.23
C ARG A 38 3.09 -14.88 -3.35
N VAL A 39 4.31 -14.38 -3.53
CA VAL A 39 4.66 -13.46 -4.62
C VAL A 39 5.05 -14.23 -5.89
N VAL A 40 5.88 -15.27 -5.73
CA VAL A 40 6.35 -16.10 -6.85
C VAL A 40 6.13 -17.57 -6.53
N ALA A 41 5.09 -18.14 -7.11
CA ALA A 41 4.67 -19.53 -6.91
C ALA A 41 5.43 -20.53 -7.81
N LEU A 42 6.75 -20.35 -7.99
CA LEU A 42 7.60 -21.24 -8.76
C LEU A 42 8.42 -22.18 -7.86
N SER A 43 8.77 -23.36 -8.38
CA SER A 43 9.68 -24.28 -7.71
C SER A 43 11.00 -23.58 -7.37
N ARG A 44 11.45 -23.65 -6.10
CA ARG A 44 12.68 -23.00 -5.64
C ARG A 44 13.93 -23.45 -6.42
N TRP A 45 13.98 -24.71 -6.84
CA TRP A 45 15.09 -25.25 -7.61
C TRP A 45 15.28 -24.56 -8.97
N LEU A 46 14.19 -24.17 -9.61
CA LEU A 46 14.23 -23.42 -10.88
C LEU A 46 14.34 -21.92 -10.63
N TRP A 47 13.61 -21.42 -9.62
CA TRP A 47 13.51 -19.99 -9.36
C TRP A 47 14.78 -19.38 -8.76
N CYS A 48 15.40 -20.04 -7.76
CA CYS A 48 16.58 -19.45 -7.10
C CYS A 48 17.75 -19.18 -8.07
N PRO A 49 18.18 -20.11 -8.94
CA PRO A 49 19.21 -19.82 -9.93
C PRO A 49 18.83 -18.67 -10.87
N LEU A 50 17.58 -18.69 -11.41
CA LEU A 50 17.11 -17.64 -12.30
C LEU A 50 17.08 -16.28 -11.59
N LEU A 51 16.60 -16.23 -10.35
CA LEU A 51 16.56 -15.01 -9.56
C LEU A 51 17.97 -14.44 -9.33
N HIS A 52 18.90 -15.24 -8.81
CA HIS A 52 20.20 -14.76 -8.39
C HIS A 52 21.17 -14.48 -9.53
N PHE A 53 21.15 -15.28 -10.58
CA PHE A 53 22.12 -15.17 -11.67
C PHE A 53 21.61 -14.33 -12.86
N VAL A 54 20.30 -14.12 -12.99
CA VAL A 54 19.73 -13.39 -14.12
C VAL A 54 18.93 -12.16 -13.66
N ILE A 55 17.90 -12.37 -12.83
CA ILE A 55 16.94 -11.30 -12.53
C ILE A 55 17.56 -10.21 -11.66
N LEU A 56 18.16 -10.57 -10.53
CA LEU A 56 18.75 -9.59 -9.61
C LEU A 56 19.92 -8.80 -10.22
N PRO A 57 20.87 -9.42 -10.98
CA PRO A 57 21.91 -8.67 -11.66
C PRO A 57 21.38 -7.64 -12.66
N ILE A 58 20.32 -7.98 -13.41
CA ILE A 58 19.76 -7.10 -14.45
C ILE A 58 18.83 -6.04 -13.84
N ARG A 59 17.93 -6.43 -12.93
CA ARG A 59 16.93 -5.52 -12.35
C ARG A 59 17.49 -4.64 -11.24
N GLY A 60 18.43 -5.14 -10.45
CA GLY A 60 18.98 -4.40 -9.32
C GLY A 60 19.47 -2.99 -9.68
N PRO A 61 20.35 -2.81 -10.68
CA PRO A 61 20.81 -1.47 -11.09
C PRO A 61 19.69 -0.58 -11.63
N LYS A 62 18.77 -1.13 -12.44
CA LYS A 62 17.65 -0.38 -13.01
C LYS A 62 16.70 0.14 -11.93
N VAL A 63 16.34 -0.71 -10.98
CA VAL A 63 15.46 -0.34 -9.87
C VAL A 63 16.17 0.60 -8.89
N ALA A 64 17.50 0.45 -8.70
CA ALA A 64 18.28 1.40 -7.90
C ALA A 64 18.26 2.82 -8.48
N HIS A 65 18.33 2.94 -9.81
CA HIS A 65 18.22 4.25 -10.48
C HIS A 65 16.85 4.89 -10.22
N LYS A 66 15.76 4.14 -10.37
CA LYS A 66 14.42 4.62 -10.07
C LYS A 66 14.24 5.06 -8.60
N TYR A 67 14.80 4.29 -7.65
CA TYR A 67 14.82 4.70 -6.25
C TYR A 67 15.63 6.00 -6.02
N ALA A 68 16.73 6.19 -6.75
CA ALA A 68 17.54 7.40 -6.62
C ALA A 68 16.78 8.67 -7.04
N GLU A 69 15.85 8.57 -8.00
CA GLU A 69 15.04 9.70 -8.46
C GLU A 69 14.03 10.20 -7.41
N ILE A 70 13.58 9.31 -6.51
CA ILE A 70 12.55 9.62 -5.51
C ILE A 70 13.07 9.56 -4.07
N TRP A 71 14.38 9.33 -3.88
CA TRP A 71 14.95 9.12 -2.55
C TRP A 71 14.89 10.38 -1.70
N MET A 72 14.37 10.26 -0.46
CA MET A 72 14.24 11.37 0.48
C MET A 72 15.44 11.46 1.42
N ALA A 73 15.61 12.60 2.10
CA ALA A 73 16.69 12.80 3.07
C ALA A 73 16.70 11.75 4.20
N GLY A 74 15.52 11.23 4.58
CA GLY A 74 15.37 10.22 5.65
C GLY A 74 15.36 8.77 5.17
N GLY A 75 15.46 8.51 3.85
CA GLY A 75 15.35 7.16 3.29
C GLY A 75 14.41 7.06 2.11
N SER A 76 13.91 5.85 1.84
CA SER A 76 12.86 5.67 0.82
C SER A 76 11.56 6.33 1.24
N PRO A 77 10.75 6.85 0.30
CA PRO A 77 9.43 7.42 0.62
C PRO A 77 8.58 6.46 1.46
N LEU A 78 8.55 5.17 1.10
CA LEU A 78 7.79 4.16 1.85
C LEU A 78 8.18 4.11 3.34
N ALA A 79 9.47 4.13 3.64
CA ALA A 79 9.97 4.07 5.02
C ALA A 79 9.68 5.39 5.77
N VAL A 80 9.99 6.52 5.16
CA VAL A 80 9.79 7.85 5.76
C VAL A 80 8.32 8.10 6.09
N HIS A 81 7.44 7.86 5.13
CA HIS A 81 6.01 8.08 5.34
C HIS A 81 5.37 7.05 6.26
N THR A 82 5.84 5.78 6.27
CA THR A 82 5.36 4.78 7.25
C THR A 82 5.77 5.17 8.67
N ALA A 83 7.00 5.63 8.87
CA ALA A 83 7.46 6.11 10.17
C ALA A 83 6.64 7.34 10.63
N GLY A 84 6.46 8.34 9.77
CA GLY A 84 5.64 9.51 10.06
C GLY A 84 4.18 9.17 10.38
N LEU A 85 3.60 8.20 9.67
CA LEU A 85 2.25 7.71 9.96
C LEU A 85 2.18 7.03 11.35
N ALA A 86 3.21 6.26 11.72
CA ALA A 86 3.26 5.66 13.05
C ALA A 86 3.34 6.73 14.15
N GLU A 87 4.12 7.80 13.96
CA GLU A 87 4.19 8.95 14.88
C GLU A 87 2.84 9.67 14.98
N ALA A 88 2.20 9.95 13.85
CA ALA A 88 0.89 10.59 13.80
C ALA A 88 -0.19 9.73 14.51
N MET A 89 -0.15 8.40 14.35
CA MET A 89 -1.05 7.48 15.05
C MET A 89 -0.72 7.38 16.53
N GLN A 90 0.56 7.43 16.94
CA GLN A 90 0.93 7.45 18.35
C GLN A 90 0.34 8.65 19.09
N ALA A 91 0.32 9.82 18.45
CA ALA A 91 -0.31 11.01 19.02
C ALA A 91 -1.83 10.83 19.25
N ARG A 92 -2.49 10.00 18.46
CA ARG A 92 -3.93 9.70 18.54
C ARG A 92 -4.27 8.54 19.47
N LEU A 93 -3.30 7.72 19.75
CA LEU A 93 -3.42 6.50 20.58
C LEU A 93 -2.42 6.57 21.76
N PRO A 94 -2.52 7.60 22.64
CA PRO A 94 -1.52 7.83 23.69
C PRO A 94 -1.45 6.69 24.72
N ASP A 95 -2.53 5.94 24.88
CA ASP A 95 -2.61 4.79 25.82
C ASP A 95 -2.06 3.49 25.22
N LEU A 96 -1.65 3.49 23.97
CA LEU A 96 -1.12 2.32 23.26
C LEU A 96 0.30 2.60 22.79
N ARG A 97 1.10 1.56 22.67
CA ARG A 97 2.38 1.62 21.97
C ARG A 97 2.14 1.44 20.47
N VAL A 98 2.45 2.44 19.63
CA VAL A 98 2.42 2.32 18.18
C VAL A 98 3.83 2.07 17.66
N ALA A 99 3.99 1.00 16.90
CA ALA A 99 5.24 0.65 16.23
C ALA A 99 4.98 0.38 14.74
N TRP A 100 6.03 0.37 13.95
CA TRP A 100 5.94 0.01 12.54
C TRP A 100 7.03 -0.99 12.15
N ALA A 101 6.75 -1.80 11.14
CA ALA A 101 7.67 -2.79 10.60
C ALA A 101 7.47 -2.95 9.09
N MET A 102 8.46 -3.56 8.46
CA MET A 102 8.40 -3.96 7.07
C MET A 102 8.20 -5.48 6.96
N ARG A 103 7.38 -5.89 5.99
CA ARG A 103 7.23 -7.32 5.66
C ARG A 103 8.53 -7.88 5.07
N TYR A 104 9.24 -7.06 4.28
CA TYR A 104 10.56 -7.36 3.70
C TYR A 104 11.53 -6.22 3.98
N GLY A 105 12.75 -6.55 4.40
CA GLY A 105 13.76 -5.55 4.78
C GLY A 105 13.61 -5.09 6.23
N LYS A 106 13.90 -3.80 6.49
CA LYS A 106 14.02 -3.27 7.85
C LYS A 106 13.10 -2.07 8.10
N PRO A 107 12.63 -1.89 9.36
CA PRO A 107 12.76 -2.82 10.50
C PRO A 107 11.92 -4.09 10.27
N ALA A 108 12.49 -5.25 10.52
CA ALA A 108 11.80 -6.52 10.29
C ALA A 108 10.72 -6.77 11.35
N MET A 109 9.59 -7.38 10.95
CA MET A 109 8.48 -7.67 11.87
C MET A 109 8.93 -8.46 13.11
N ALA A 110 9.84 -9.43 12.94
CA ALA A 110 10.32 -10.25 14.06
C ALA A 110 11.10 -9.43 15.11
N ASP A 111 11.96 -8.50 14.65
CA ASP A 111 12.76 -7.65 15.52
C ASP A 111 11.87 -6.68 16.31
N VAL A 112 10.88 -6.07 15.63
CA VAL A 112 9.95 -5.13 16.26
C VAL A 112 9.06 -5.85 17.28
N VAL A 113 8.54 -7.02 16.95
CA VAL A 113 7.74 -7.83 17.89
C VAL A 113 8.57 -8.26 19.09
N ALA A 114 9.84 -8.64 18.90
CA ALA A 114 10.75 -8.97 20.01
C ALA A 114 10.97 -7.76 20.93
N ALA A 115 11.16 -6.55 20.38
CA ALA A 115 11.29 -5.34 21.17
C ALA A 115 10.01 -5.02 21.96
N LEU A 116 8.82 -5.10 21.33
CA LEU A 116 7.54 -4.88 22.00
C LEU A 116 7.32 -5.88 23.17
N ARG A 117 7.70 -7.14 22.95
CA ARG A 117 7.66 -8.16 24.04
C ARG A 117 8.58 -7.80 25.20
N ALA A 118 9.78 -7.32 24.91
CA ALA A 118 10.71 -6.89 25.96
C ALA A 118 10.19 -5.67 26.74
N GLU A 119 9.35 -4.83 26.13
CA GLU A 119 8.61 -3.73 26.77
C GLU A 119 7.38 -4.22 27.59
N GLY A 120 7.07 -5.52 27.59
CA GLY A 120 5.96 -6.09 28.34
C GLY A 120 4.64 -6.21 27.57
N VAL A 121 4.64 -5.95 26.26
CA VAL A 121 3.44 -6.08 25.43
C VAL A 121 2.99 -7.53 25.32
N ARG A 122 1.69 -7.77 25.55
CA ARG A 122 1.04 -9.09 25.49
C ARG A 122 -0.02 -9.19 24.41
N ARG A 123 -0.50 -8.07 23.87
CA ARG A 123 -1.44 -8.02 22.77
C ARG A 123 -0.94 -7.10 21.68
N ILE A 124 -0.93 -7.55 20.43
CA ILE A 124 -0.50 -6.77 19.27
C ILE A 124 -1.62 -6.75 18.23
N VAL A 125 -2.17 -5.56 17.97
CA VAL A 125 -3.04 -5.33 16.82
C VAL A 125 -2.17 -5.06 15.61
N VAL A 126 -2.16 -5.99 14.66
CA VAL A 126 -1.40 -5.86 13.42
C VAL A 126 -2.29 -5.18 12.39
N LEU A 127 -1.82 -4.07 11.86
CA LEU A 127 -2.48 -3.30 10.80
C LEU A 127 -1.59 -3.29 9.55
N PRO A 128 -1.80 -4.23 8.61
CA PRO A 128 -1.18 -4.15 7.29
C PRO A 128 -1.63 -2.87 6.58
N LEU A 129 -0.69 -2.10 6.05
CA LEU A 129 -0.99 -0.84 5.36
C LEU A 129 -1.41 -1.08 3.90
N TYR A 130 -2.29 -2.07 3.73
CA TYR A 130 -2.97 -2.42 2.48
C TYR A 130 -4.47 -2.32 2.70
N PRO A 131 -5.14 -1.28 2.16
CA PRO A 131 -6.59 -1.13 2.35
C PRO A 131 -7.38 -2.33 1.81
N GLN A 132 -6.94 -2.92 0.71
CA GLN A 132 -7.53 -4.11 0.09
C GLN A 132 -6.76 -5.37 0.52
N TYR A 133 -7.49 -6.41 0.90
CA TYR A 133 -6.88 -7.73 1.11
C TYR A 133 -6.41 -8.33 -0.21
N SER A 134 -5.23 -8.95 -0.19
CA SER A 134 -4.77 -9.88 -1.23
C SER A 134 -3.94 -11.00 -0.61
N THR A 135 -3.96 -12.15 -1.30
CA THR A 135 -3.09 -13.29 -0.93
C THR A 135 -1.60 -12.97 -1.08
N THR A 136 -1.25 -11.95 -1.86
CA THR A 136 0.15 -11.52 -2.09
C THR A 136 0.63 -10.46 -1.09
N THR A 137 -0.26 -9.82 -0.34
CA THR A 137 0.05 -8.74 0.59
C THR A 137 -0.37 -9.09 2.02
N THR A 138 -1.63 -8.90 2.38
CA THR A 138 -2.12 -9.14 3.74
C THR A 138 -1.87 -10.58 4.20
N ALA A 139 -2.15 -11.58 3.36
CA ALA A 139 -1.89 -12.97 3.72
C ALA A 139 -0.39 -13.28 3.90
N SER A 140 0.51 -12.58 3.19
CA SER A 140 1.95 -12.70 3.44
C SER A 140 2.35 -12.15 4.81
N VAL A 141 1.70 -11.08 5.27
CA VAL A 141 1.86 -10.57 6.64
C VAL A 141 1.31 -11.57 7.65
N GLU A 142 0.12 -12.12 7.41
CA GLU A 142 -0.52 -13.12 8.28
C GLU A 142 0.33 -14.39 8.44
N ASP A 143 1.05 -14.83 7.41
CA ASP A 143 1.99 -15.96 7.50
C ASP A 143 3.13 -15.67 8.50
N VAL A 144 3.63 -14.42 8.52
CA VAL A 144 4.64 -14.02 9.51
C VAL A 144 4.03 -13.96 10.90
N VAL A 145 2.85 -13.35 11.04
CA VAL A 145 2.12 -13.26 12.31
C VAL A 145 1.86 -14.65 12.87
N ALA A 146 1.39 -15.61 12.06
CA ALA A 146 1.14 -16.98 12.48
C ALA A 146 2.41 -17.70 12.96
N ARG A 147 3.57 -17.41 12.36
CA ARG A 147 4.86 -17.92 12.82
C ARG A 147 5.25 -17.30 14.15
N LEU A 148 5.20 -15.96 14.26
CA LEU A 148 5.53 -15.25 15.50
C LEU A 148 4.60 -15.62 16.65
N ALA A 149 3.32 -15.89 16.39
CA ALA A 149 2.37 -16.38 17.39
C ALA A 149 2.75 -17.78 17.89
N ARG A 150 3.14 -18.70 17.00
CA ARG A 150 3.64 -20.03 17.43
C ARG A 150 4.91 -19.94 18.28
N ASP A 151 5.85 -19.05 17.89
CA ASP A 151 7.11 -18.86 18.61
C ASP A 151 6.90 -18.17 19.98
N ALA A 152 5.87 -17.33 20.10
CA ALA A 152 5.50 -16.65 21.34
C ALA A 152 4.65 -17.51 22.28
N GLY A 153 3.92 -18.50 21.78
CA GLY A 153 2.92 -19.26 22.53
C GLY A 153 1.88 -18.32 23.15
N ASP A 154 1.51 -18.58 24.40
CA ASP A 154 0.51 -17.77 25.12
C ASP A 154 1.04 -16.42 25.62
N ALA A 155 2.32 -16.11 25.38
CA ALA A 155 2.92 -14.87 25.86
C ALA A 155 2.46 -13.62 25.11
N VAL A 156 2.05 -13.75 23.84
CA VAL A 156 1.54 -12.64 23.01
C VAL A 156 0.38 -13.10 22.14
N ARG A 157 -0.73 -12.36 22.22
CA ARG A 157 -1.88 -12.50 21.31
C ARG A 157 -1.77 -11.51 20.15
N PHE A 158 -2.04 -11.99 18.95
CA PHE A 158 -2.10 -11.18 17.74
C PHE A 158 -3.53 -11.06 17.23
N ASP A 159 -3.90 -9.84 16.82
CA ASP A 159 -5.17 -9.50 16.18
C ASP A 159 -4.87 -8.78 14.87
N THR A 160 -5.12 -9.39 13.70
CA THR A 160 -4.87 -8.74 12.41
C THR A 160 -6.13 -8.06 11.87
N ILE A 161 -5.98 -6.83 11.38
CA ILE A 161 -7.00 -6.12 10.58
C ILE A 161 -6.76 -6.49 9.13
N ALA A 162 -7.65 -7.29 8.56
CA ALA A 162 -7.43 -7.90 7.24
C ALA A 162 -7.58 -6.91 6.08
N ASP A 163 -8.52 -5.99 6.17
CA ASP A 163 -8.79 -4.95 5.16
C ASP A 163 -9.56 -3.77 5.76
N TYR A 164 -9.60 -2.65 5.02
CA TYR A 164 -10.38 -1.45 5.40
C TYR A 164 -10.79 -0.61 4.18
N HIS A 165 -10.83 -1.19 2.99
CA HIS A 165 -11.06 -0.53 1.70
C HIS A 165 -12.42 0.16 1.56
N VAL A 166 -13.40 -0.16 2.41
CA VAL A 166 -14.72 0.50 2.48
C VAL A 166 -14.98 1.15 3.83
N ASP A 167 -13.96 1.26 4.69
CA ASP A 167 -14.09 1.96 5.97
C ASP A 167 -14.52 3.41 5.73
N PRO A 168 -15.62 3.90 6.33
CA PRO A 168 -16.16 5.23 6.03
C PRO A 168 -15.18 6.37 6.31
N ALA A 169 -14.34 6.25 7.36
CA ALA A 169 -13.39 7.30 7.71
C ALA A 169 -12.22 7.32 6.71
N TRP A 170 -11.74 6.14 6.30
CA TRP A 170 -10.71 6.03 5.26
C TRP A 170 -11.22 6.52 3.90
N VAL A 171 -12.43 6.12 3.50
CA VAL A 171 -13.08 6.61 2.26
C VAL A 171 -13.21 8.14 2.28
N ALA A 172 -13.64 8.72 3.41
CA ALA A 172 -13.75 10.16 3.58
C ALA A 172 -12.39 10.86 3.48
N ALA A 173 -11.32 10.27 4.04
CA ALA A 173 -9.97 10.81 3.95
C ALA A 173 -9.47 10.83 2.48
N VAL A 174 -9.66 9.74 1.71
CA VAL A 174 -9.28 9.71 0.30
C VAL A 174 -10.12 10.69 -0.53
N ALA A 175 -11.43 10.74 -0.32
CA ALA A 175 -12.28 11.72 -1.00
C ALA A 175 -11.90 13.17 -0.64
N GLY A 176 -11.48 13.40 0.60
CA GLY A 176 -10.97 14.68 1.08
C GLY A 176 -9.71 15.12 0.34
N SER A 177 -8.72 14.24 0.22
CA SER A 177 -7.47 14.55 -0.50
C SER A 177 -7.70 14.86 -1.99
N ILE A 178 -8.66 14.18 -2.63
CA ILE A 178 -9.07 14.48 -4.01
C ILE A 178 -9.70 15.88 -4.09
N ARG A 179 -10.58 16.24 -3.13
CA ARG A 179 -11.20 17.58 -3.09
C ARG A 179 -10.19 18.68 -2.87
N GLU A 180 -9.25 18.50 -1.96
CA GLU A 180 -8.16 19.44 -1.71
C GLU A 180 -7.33 19.67 -2.99
N HIS A 181 -6.97 18.59 -3.68
CA HIS A 181 -6.28 18.69 -4.97
C HIS A 181 -7.09 19.46 -6.01
N TRP A 182 -8.40 19.20 -6.11
CA TRP A 182 -9.27 19.92 -7.04
C TRP A 182 -9.50 21.38 -6.66
N ALA A 183 -9.47 21.70 -5.38
CA ALA A 183 -9.58 23.10 -4.92
C ALA A 183 -8.36 23.91 -5.35
N GLU A 184 -7.17 23.30 -5.37
CA GLU A 184 -5.93 23.95 -5.75
C GLU A 184 -5.71 24.00 -7.28
N HIS A 185 -6.05 22.90 -7.98
CA HIS A 185 -5.66 22.72 -9.39
C HIS A 185 -6.84 22.69 -10.36
N GLY A 186 -8.08 22.78 -9.88
CA GLY A 186 -9.28 22.49 -10.67
C GLY A 186 -9.42 21.00 -10.95
N ARG A 187 -10.52 20.60 -11.60
CA ARG A 187 -10.76 19.19 -11.98
C ARG A 187 -10.13 18.88 -13.33
N ALA A 188 -9.56 17.69 -13.46
CA ALA A 188 -9.14 17.15 -14.74
C ALA A 188 -10.33 16.58 -15.54
N ASP A 189 -10.12 16.30 -16.83
CA ASP A 189 -11.12 15.67 -17.69
C ASP A 189 -11.48 14.25 -17.21
N ARG A 190 -10.55 13.55 -16.55
CA ARG A 190 -10.73 12.19 -15.97
C ARG A 190 -10.05 12.07 -14.62
N LEU A 191 -10.64 11.26 -13.75
CA LEU A 191 -10.05 10.79 -12.48
C LEU A 191 -9.76 9.30 -12.59
N LEU A 192 -8.50 8.91 -12.53
CA LEU A 192 -8.08 7.52 -12.52
C LEU A 192 -7.80 7.03 -11.10
N PHE A 193 -8.35 5.87 -10.76
CA PHE A 193 -8.02 5.09 -9.58
C PHE A 193 -7.07 3.98 -9.99
N SER A 194 -5.77 4.16 -9.74
CA SER A 194 -4.75 3.20 -10.14
C SER A 194 -4.34 2.31 -8.97
N PHE A 195 -4.54 1.01 -9.12
CA PHE A 195 -4.15 0.00 -8.13
C PHE A 195 -2.96 -0.82 -8.65
N HIS A 196 -2.15 -1.36 -7.75
CA HIS A 196 -1.15 -2.35 -8.18
C HIS A 196 -1.87 -3.57 -8.76
N GLY A 197 -1.51 -3.99 -9.96
CA GLY A 197 -2.05 -5.19 -10.57
C GLY A 197 -1.61 -6.46 -9.81
N ILE A 198 -2.39 -7.52 -9.95
CA ILE A 198 -1.98 -8.89 -9.61
C ILE A 198 -2.20 -9.78 -10.83
N PRO A 199 -1.48 -10.91 -10.95
CA PRO A 199 -1.73 -11.87 -12.01
C PRO A 199 -3.19 -12.34 -12.04
N GLN A 200 -3.79 -12.39 -13.22
CA GLN A 200 -5.21 -12.78 -13.42
C GLN A 200 -5.52 -14.14 -12.77
N ARG A 201 -4.60 -15.09 -12.82
CA ARG A 201 -4.76 -16.42 -12.19
C ARG A 201 -5.05 -16.37 -10.69
N LEU A 202 -4.61 -15.32 -9.98
CA LEU A 202 -4.92 -15.18 -8.55
C LEU A 202 -6.37 -14.76 -8.33
N ALA A 203 -6.87 -13.85 -9.16
CA ALA A 203 -8.29 -13.48 -9.16
C ALA A 203 -9.17 -14.68 -9.54
N ASP A 204 -8.77 -15.46 -10.53
CA ASP A 204 -9.44 -16.70 -10.95
C ASP A 204 -9.42 -17.76 -9.84
N ALA A 205 -8.41 -17.74 -8.97
CA ALA A 205 -8.29 -18.57 -7.78
C ALA A 205 -8.98 -17.95 -6.53
N SER A 206 -9.89 -16.98 -6.73
CA SER A 206 -10.71 -16.35 -5.69
C SER A 206 -9.98 -15.41 -4.74
N ASP A 207 -8.87 -14.77 -5.17
CA ASP A 207 -8.32 -13.63 -4.43
C ASP A 207 -9.35 -12.48 -4.43
N PRO A 208 -9.79 -11.96 -3.27
CA PRO A 208 -10.83 -10.94 -3.21
C PRO A 208 -10.37 -9.55 -3.68
N TYR A 209 -9.08 -9.37 -3.94
CA TYR A 209 -8.46 -8.09 -4.27
C TYR A 209 -9.19 -7.29 -5.36
N PRO A 210 -9.58 -7.87 -6.52
CA PRO A 210 -10.29 -7.11 -7.55
C PRO A 210 -11.65 -6.58 -7.08
N ALA A 211 -12.36 -7.38 -6.27
CA ALA A 211 -13.64 -6.97 -5.69
C ALA A 211 -13.45 -5.85 -4.65
N HIS A 212 -12.41 -5.94 -3.81
CA HIS A 212 -12.07 -4.90 -2.85
C HIS A 212 -11.64 -3.60 -3.53
N CYS A 213 -10.85 -3.65 -4.62
CA CYS A 213 -10.50 -2.48 -5.40
C CYS A 213 -11.75 -1.78 -5.95
N ARG A 214 -12.69 -2.56 -6.53
CA ARG A 214 -13.94 -2.03 -7.06
C ARG A 214 -14.80 -1.42 -5.96
N ALA A 215 -15.03 -2.13 -4.87
CA ALA A 215 -15.86 -1.64 -3.76
C ALA A 215 -15.28 -0.35 -3.15
N GLY A 216 -13.95 -0.26 -2.98
CA GLY A 216 -13.28 0.94 -2.52
C GLY A 216 -13.43 2.11 -3.50
N THR A 217 -13.22 1.86 -4.81
CA THR A 217 -13.44 2.86 -5.85
C THR A 217 -14.88 3.37 -5.84
N ASP A 218 -15.87 2.47 -5.82
CA ASP A 218 -17.30 2.81 -5.83
C ASP A 218 -17.67 3.63 -4.58
N ALA A 219 -17.13 3.29 -3.41
CA ALA A 219 -17.35 4.05 -2.17
C ALA A 219 -16.78 5.46 -2.24
N ILE A 220 -15.55 5.64 -2.77
CA ILE A 220 -14.92 6.95 -2.93
C ILE A 220 -15.67 7.78 -3.98
N VAL A 221 -16.00 7.20 -5.14
CA VAL A 221 -16.79 7.87 -6.20
C VAL A 221 -18.15 8.29 -5.67
N LYS A 222 -18.84 7.46 -4.89
CA LYS A 222 -20.10 7.81 -4.23
C LYS A 222 -19.94 8.98 -3.28
N ALA A 223 -18.85 9.03 -2.50
CA ALA A 223 -18.56 10.17 -1.62
C ALA A 223 -18.32 11.45 -2.42
N LEU A 224 -17.64 11.40 -3.58
CA LEU A 224 -17.38 12.53 -4.47
C LEU A 224 -18.62 12.95 -5.27
N ALA A 225 -19.57 12.05 -5.53
CA ALA A 225 -20.79 12.34 -6.32
C ALA A 225 -21.71 13.37 -5.65
N THR A 226 -21.50 13.70 -4.38
CA THR A 226 -22.18 14.79 -3.69
C THR A 226 -21.66 16.18 -4.09
N ASP A 227 -20.51 16.25 -4.77
CA ASP A 227 -19.85 17.49 -5.14
C ASP A 227 -20.42 18.02 -6.46
N ALA A 228 -20.89 19.27 -6.45
CA ALA A 228 -21.45 19.89 -7.66
C ALA A 228 -20.44 19.86 -8.81
N GLY A 229 -20.88 19.35 -9.97
CA GLY A 229 -20.09 19.26 -11.22
C GLY A 229 -19.11 18.09 -11.30
N PHE A 230 -19.09 17.15 -10.37
CA PHE A 230 -18.40 15.86 -10.58
C PHE A 230 -19.36 14.85 -11.21
N ASP A 231 -18.96 14.31 -12.36
CA ASP A 231 -19.66 13.21 -13.02
C ASP A 231 -18.95 11.88 -12.70
N PRO A 232 -19.59 10.94 -12.01
CA PRO A 232 -19.03 9.62 -11.76
C PRO A 232 -18.53 8.87 -12.99
N ALA A 233 -19.08 9.16 -14.18
CA ALA A 233 -18.62 8.57 -15.44
C ALA A 233 -17.20 9.04 -15.85
N GLN A 234 -16.67 10.10 -15.23
CA GLN A 234 -15.28 10.53 -15.40
C GLN A 234 -14.27 9.69 -14.61
N ALA A 235 -14.75 8.88 -13.64
CA ALA A 235 -13.92 7.99 -12.82
C ALA A 235 -13.61 6.69 -13.55
N VAL A 236 -12.33 6.31 -13.60
CA VAL A 236 -11.86 5.10 -14.27
C VAL A 236 -10.96 4.32 -13.33
N GLN A 237 -11.30 3.05 -13.05
CA GLN A 237 -10.44 2.15 -12.29
C GLN A 237 -9.46 1.45 -13.23
N THR A 238 -8.17 1.41 -12.85
CA THR A 238 -7.09 0.80 -13.63
C THR A 238 -6.12 0.04 -12.74
N PHE A 239 -5.24 -0.77 -13.36
CA PHE A 239 -4.20 -1.53 -12.68
C PHE A 239 -2.83 -1.25 -13.30
N GLN A 240 -1.84 -0.95 -12.44
CA GLN A 240 -0.46 -0.62 -12.80
C GLN A 240 0.52 -1.75 -12.48
N SER A 241 1.80 -1.56 -12.80
CA SER A 241 2.95 -2.37 -12.34
C SER A 241 2.97 -3.81 -12.87
N ARG A 242 2.29 -4.07 -14.01
CA ARG A 242 2.36 -5.41 -14.62
C ARG A 242 3.79 -5.78 -15.01
N PHE A 243 4.12 -7.03 -14.81
CA PHE A 243 5.42 -7.51 -15.24
C PHE A 243 5.37 -8.97 -15.76
N GLY A 244 6.34 -9.34 -16.61
CA GLY A 244 6.38 -10.67 -17.21
C GLY A 244 5.45 -10.83 -18.41
N ARG A 245 5.07 -12.08 -18.72
CA ARG A 245 4.26 -12.42 -19.90
C ARG A 245 2.88 -12.97 -19.58
N GLU A 246 2.63 -13.29 -18.32
CA GLU A 246 1.30 -13.75 -17.90
C GLU A 246 0.28 -12.59 -17.91
N PRO A 247 -1.01 -12.87 -18.10
CA PRO A 247 -2.07 -11.87 -17.97
C PRO A 247 -2.18 -11.34 -16.54
N TRP A 248 -2.37 -10.04 -16.41
CA TRP A 248 -2.63 -9.34 -15.15
C TRP A 248 -4.02 -8.72 -15.17
N LEU A 249 -4.50 -8.27 -14.02
CA LEU A 249 -5.78 -7.55 -13.92
C LEU A 249 -5.81 -6.34 -14.85
N GLN A 250 -6.96 -6.13 -15.47
CA GLN A 250 -7.20 -5.06 -16.44
C GLN A 250 -8.37 -4.17 -15.98
N PRO A 251 -8.52 -2.95 -16.58
CA PRO A 251 -7.66 -2.34 -17.62
C PRO A 251 -6.30 -1.88 -17.09
N TYR A 252 -5.28 -1.92 -17.93
CA TYR A 252 -3.94 -1.44 -17.56
C TYR A 252 -3.86 0.08 -17.58
N THR A 253 -3.19 0.67 -16.58
CA THR A 253 -3.08 2.13 -16.42
C THR A 253 -2.39 2.79 -17.62
N ASP A 254 -1.26 2.25 -18.06
CA ASP A 254 -0.48 2.77 -19.19
C ASP A 254 -1.25 2.71 -20.52
N ASP A 255 -1.98 1.63 -20.78
CA ASP A 255 -2.77 1.48 -22.01
C ASP A 255 -4.04 2.35 -21.95
N THR A 256 -4.67 2.50 -20.77
CA THR A 256 -5.81 3.41 -20.56
C THR A 256 -5.41 4.86 -20.80
N LEU A 257 -4.26 5.30 -20.29
CA LEU A 257 -3.75 6.65 -20.51
C LEU A 257 -3.52 6.96 -21.99
N LYS A 258 -2.92 6.02 -22.74
CA LYS A 258 -2.76 6.16 -24.21
C LYS A 258 -4.11 6.26 -24.92
N ALA A 259 -5.07 5.41 -24.56
CA ALA A 259 -6.40 5.43 -25.15
C ALA A 259 -7.16 6.74 -24.87
N LEU A 260 -7.05 7.27 -23.64
CA LEU A 260 -7.65 8.55 -23.26
C LEU A 260 -7.02 9.72 -24.05
N ALA A 261 -5.70 9.75 -24.17
CA ALA A 261 -5.02 10.77 -24.99
C ALA A 261 -5.45 10.72 -26.47
N ALA A 262 -5.56 9.52 -27.04
CA ALA A 262 -6.07 9.33 -28.41
C ALA A 262 -7.53 9.75 -28.58
N GLN A 263 -8.34 9.73 -27.53
CA GLN A 263 -9.72 10.25 -27.50
C GLN A 263 -9.80 11.77 -27.30
N GLY A 264 -8.66 12.45 -27.18
CA GLY A 264 -8.60 13.89 -27.00
C GLY A 264 -8.68 14.37 -25.55
N VAL A 265 -8.61 13.46 -24.55
CA VAL A 265 -8.49 13.82 -23.13
C VAL A 265 -7.17 14.55 -22.91
N LYS A 266 -7.23 15.74 -22.32
CA LYS A 266 -6.07 16.62 -22.12
C LYS A 266 -5.47 16.50 -20.73
N THR A 267 -6.31 16.34 -19.73
CA THR A 267 -5.89 16.33 -18.32
C THR A 267 -6.43 15.11 -17.59
N VAL A 268 -5.59 14.50 -16.76
CA VAL A 268 -5.94 13.34 -15.95
C VAL A 268 -5.42 13.52 -14.54
N ASP A 269 -6.29 13.35 -13.53
CA ASP A 269 -5.90 13.19 -12.15
C ASP A 269 -5.77 11.70 -11.84
N VAL A 270 -4.72 11.31 -11.13
CA VAL A 270 -4.50 9.90 -10.73
C VAL A 270 -4.32 9.81 -9.23
N VAL A 271 -5.17 8.99 -8.59
CA VAL A 271 -5.05 8.61 -7.19
C VAL A 271 -4.76 7.12 -7.09
N CYS A 272 -3.96 6.70 -6.09
CA CYS A 272 -3.53 5.32 -5.89
C CYS A 272 -4.05 4.76 -4.55
N PRO A 273 -5.37 4.47 -4.39
CA PRO A 273 -5.94 4.12 -3.09
C PRO A 273 -5.63 2.67 -2.63
N GLY A 274 -4.80 1.96 -3.36
CA GLY A 274 -4.20 0.70 -2.90
C GLY A 274 -2.96 0.89 -2.04
N PHE A 275 -2.45 2.12 -1.94
CA PHE A 275 -1.23 2.48 -1.23
C PHE A 275 -1.57 3.45 -0.09
N ALA A 276 -1.24 3.05 1.14
CA ALA A 276 -1.44 3.91 2.30
C ALA A 276 -0.47 5.10 2.32
N VAL A 277 0.74 4.89 1.80
CA VAL A 277 1.80 5.89 1.72
C VAL A 277 2.51 5.83 0.38
N ASP A 278 3.13 6.94 -0.01
CA ASP A 278 3.89 7.06 -1.24
C ASP A 278 5.10 6.12 -1.28
N CYS A 279 5.35 5.57 -2.46
CA CYS A 279 6.37 4.57 -2.71
C CYS A 279 6.90 4.67 -4.15
N LEU A 280 7.68 3.68 -4.58
CA LEU A 280 8.24 3.64 -5.93
C LEU A 280 7.14 3.62 -7.00
N GLU A 281 6.09 2.84 -6.75
CA GLU A 281 4.99 2.61 -7.66
C GLU A 281 4.09 3.84 -7.83
N THR A 282 4.07 4.74 -6.86
CA THR A 282 3.28 5.98 -6.94
C THR A 282 4.08 7.14 -7.48
N LEU A 283 5.28 7.38 -6.94
CA LEU A 283 6.08 8.54 -7.29
C LEU A 283 6.83 8.34 -8.61
N GLU A 284 7.49 7.21 -8.81
CA GLU A 284 8.27 6.98 -10.01
C GLU A 284 7.38 6.48 -11.17
N GLU A 285 6.55 5.45 -10.94
CA GLU A 285 5.76 4.86 -12.03
C GLU A 285 4.60 5.77 -12.46
N ILE A 286 3.79 6.28 -11.52
CA ILE A 286 2.65 7.13 -11.88
C ILE A 286 3.09 8.56 -12.14
N SER A 287 3.75 9.21 -11.15
CA SER A 287 4.00 10.64 -11.23
C SER A 287 5.07 11.01 -12.27
N LEU A 288 6.07 10.15 -12.54
CA LEU A 288 7.11 10.41 -13.52
C LEU A 288 6.87 9.66 -14.84
N GLN A 289 6.84 8.31 -14.83
CA GLN A 289 6.76 7.52 -16.07
C GLN A 289 5.42 7.67 -16.78
N ASN A 290 4.31 7.50 -16.07
CA ASN A 290 2.99 7.58 -16.69
C ASN A 290 2.62 9.00 -17.08
N ALA A 291 3.11 10.03 -16.37
CA ALA A 291 2.97 11.41 -16.81
C ALA A 291 3.72 11.69 -18.12
N ALA A 292 4.96 11.18 -18.25
CA ALA A 292 5.72 11.27 -19.49
C ALA A 292 5.03 10.51 -20.65
N LEU A 293 4.53 9.30 -20.35
CA LEU A 293 3.81 8.46 -21.32
C LEU A 293 2.52 9.15 -21.82
N PHE A 294 1.72 9.72 -20.93
CA PHE A 294 0.48 10.42 -21.29
C PHE A 294 0.76 11.62 -22.19
N ARG A 295 1.77 12.43 -21.86
CA ARG A 295 2.21 13.54 -22.71
C ARG A 295 2.70 13.07 -24.08
N ALA A 296 3.50 12.02 -24.14
CA ALA A 296 3.97 11.45 -25.41
C ALA A 296 2.83 10.89 -26.28
N ALA A 297 1.73 10.46 -25.67
CA ALA A 297 0.53 9.99 -26.36
C ALA A 297 -0.41 11.13 -26.83
N GLY A 298 -0.12 12.40 -26.53
CA GLY A 298 -0.92 13.56 -26.96
C GLY A 298 -1.79 14.21 -25.89
N GLY A 299 -1.71 13.72 -24.65
CA GLY A 299 -2.25 14.38 -23.47
C GLY A 299 -1.41 15.60 -23.07
N GLU A 300 -1.96 16.47 -22.24
CA GLU A 300 -1.25 17.69 -21.78
C GLU A 300 -0.66 17.50 -20.38
N SER A 301 -1.45 17.04 -19.42
CA SER A 301 -1.05 16.91 -18.04
C SER A 301 -1.66 15.69 -17.35
N LEU A 302 -0.81 14.86 -16.76
CA LEU A 302 -1.20 13.92 -15.71
C LEU A 302 -0.75 14.52 -14.37
N ARG A 303 -1.71 14.65 -13.43
CA ARG A 303 -1.47 15.16 -12.08
C ARG A 303 -1.66 14.02 -11.10
N TYR A 304 -0.62 13.71 -10.38
CA TYR A 304 -0.68 12.69 -9.35
C TYR A 304 -1.20 13.30 -8.04
N ILE A 305 -2.21 12.68 -7.44
CA ILE A 305 -2.71 13.01 -6.11
C ILE A 305 -1.94 12.15 -5.11
N PRO A 306 -1.13 12.74 -4.22
CA PRO A 306 -0.34 11.98 -3.25
C PRO A 306 -1.18 11.02 -2.42
N CYS A 307 -0.59 9.89 -2.03
CA CYS A 307 -1.20 9.00 -1.03
C CYS A 307 -1.47 9.79 0.27
N LEU A 308 -2.32 9.25 1.12
CA LEU A 308 -2.68 9.93 2.38
C LEU A 308 -1.48 10.13 3.31
N ASN A 309 -0.42 9.33 3.18
CA ASN A 309 0.82 9.46 3.95
C ASN A 309 0.55 9.60 5.47
N ALA A 310 1.23 10.52 6.13
CA ALA A 310 1.06 10.82 7.55
C ALA A 310 0.05 11.95 7.81
N SER A 311 -0.90 12.19 6.89
CA SER A 311 -1.91 13.23 7.05
C SER A 311 -2.81 12.98 8.26
N ASP A 312 -3.31 14.05 8.85
CA ASP A 312 -4.23 13.96 9.99
C ASP A 312 -5.49 13.13 9.68
N PRO A 313 -6.19 13.30 8.54
CA PRO A 313 -7.36 12.47 8.22
C PRO A 313 -7.02 10.98 8.10
N HIS A 314 -5.84 10.63 7.60
CA HIS A 314 -5.41 9.23 7.50
C HIS A 314 -5.16 8.63 8.88
N ALA A 315 -4.36 9.31 9.70
CA ALA A 315 -4.05 8.85 11.05
C ALA A 315 -5.31 8.76 11.93
N ASP A 316 -6.27 9.69 11.78
CA ASP A 316 -7.57 9.66 12.46
C ASP A 316 -8.39 8.43 12.04
N ALA A 317 -8.46 8.15 10.74
CA ALA A 317 -9.20 7.01 10.19
C ALA A 317 -8.63 5.68 10.71
N LEU A 318 -7.30 5.51 10.65
CA LEU A 318 -6.64 4.28 11.10
C LEU A 318 -6.70 4.12 12.63
N ALA A 319 -6.59 5.20 13.39
CA ALA A 319 -6.75 5.16 14.85
C ALA A 319 -8.17 4.76 15.25
N ALA A 320 -9.19 5.28 14.55
CA ALA A 320 -10.58 4.88 14.77
C ALA A 320 -10.82 3.39 14.44
N LEU A 321 -10.22 2.90 13.35
CA LEU A 321 -10.26 1.48 12.95
C LEU A 321 -9.66 0.58 14.05
N VAL A 322 -8.49 0.93 14.57
CA VAL A 322 -7.83 0.22 15.67
C VAL A 322 -8.70 0.19 16.93
N ARG A 323 -9.27 1.34 17.34
CA ARG A 323 -10.16 1.40 18.50
C ARG A 323 -11.37 0.47 18.35
N ARG A 324 -12.03 0.47 17.19
CA ARG A 324 -13.16 -0.43 16.92
C ARG A 324 -12.75 -1.90 17.04
N ARG A 325 -11.57 -2.26 16.54
CA ARG A 325 -11.05 -3.63 16.63
C ARG A 325 -10.81 -4.06 18.08
N LEU A 326 -10.26 -3.15 18.90
CA LEU A 326 -10.00 -3.42 20.30
C LEU A 326 -11.30 -3.62 21.10
N HIS A 327 -12.32 -2.79 20.86
CA HIS A 327 -13.63 -2.91 21.51
C HIS A 327 -14.37 -4.20 21.09
N ALA A 328 -14.34 -4.58 19.82
CA ALA A 328 -14.93 -5.82 19.37
C ALA A 328 -14.30 -7.07 20.01
N GLY A 329 -12.98 -7.04 20.24
CA GLY A 329 -12.26 -8.11 20.94
C GLY A 329 -12.55 -8.21 22.43
N ALA A 330 -12.92 -7.12 23.09
CA ALA A 330 -13.28 -7.10 24.50
C ALA A 330 -14.70 -7.66 24.76
N ALA A 331 -15.59 -7.61 23.77
CA ALA A 331 -16.96 -8.14 23.89
C ALA A 331 -17.05 -9.68 23.75
N HIS A 332 -15.95 -10.35 23.40
CA HIS A 332 -15.90 -11.81 23.15
C HIS A 332 -14.89 -12.53 24.08
N ALA A 333 -14.28 -11.82 25.01
CA ALA A 333 -13.39 -12.33 26.05
C ALA A 333 -14.10 -12.38 27.40
#